data_dc6049841a2791287fbaf19e1888f1c9
#
_entry.id   dc6049841a2791287fbaf19e1888f1c9
#
_cell.length_a   1.000
_cell.length_b   1.000
_cell.length_c   1.000
_cell.angle_alpha   90.00
_cell.angle_beta   90.00
_cell.angle_gamma   90.00
#
_symmetry.space_group_name_H-M   'P 1'
#
loop_
_entity.id
_entity.type
_entity.pdbx_description
1 polymer ?
#
loop_
_entity_poly.entity_id
_entity_poly.type
_entity_poly.pdbx_seq_one_letter_code
_entity_poly.pdbx_strand_id
1 'polypeptide(L)'
;MSTGRKSTIYDIAKETGASTATVSMVLNGSWARYRIKEETANRILESARALGYNVNMKARGLRLSRSGLAGMVLPHYRNRFFAGLAQSFEDQARSRGLCPIVVGTQRDPEVEVSVVETLLSQRVELLFIAGVRNPTPLNALCAAAGVPSINLDLPGEAAPSVVSDNRHGARAITNLMMDKLEARGIPPSELVLLGGVANEYATDMRVAGFRDAFEARGLELAEDAVDRCGYNAGAARDALAARYQKLGRLPAGLLMNSITAFEGLVQLTSTLPTSDSKSAVVGCFDWDPFAVHLAFDVTMLRQDVQKIIAEAFTSTDNYDAPDRHLVMVPTRFGDMFDENEQTTEFDR
;
A
#
# COMPACT_ATOMS: atom_id res chain seq x y z
N MET A 1 23.36 34.82 13.48
CA MET A 1 22.83 33.51 13.82
C MET A 1 23.99 32.66 14.34
N SER A 2 24.01 32.37 15.64
CA SER A 2 25.09 31.60 16.26
C SER A 2 25.06 30.17 15.73
N THR A 3 26.13 29.72 15.10
CA THR A 3 26.34 28.30 14.73
C THR A 3 26.60 27.52 16.02
N GLY A 4 25.53 27.13 16.70
CA GLY A 4 25.60 26.31 17.91
C GLY A 4 26.33 25.01 17.62
N ARG A 5 27.51 24.84 18.24
CA ARG A 5 28.28 23.60 18.24
C ARG A 5 27.35 22.46 18.69
N LYS A 6 27.13 21.44 17.86
CA LYS A 6 26.36 20.26 18.24
C LYS A 6 27.02 19.58 19.45
N SER A 7 26.19 19.31 20.47
CA SER A 7 26.65 18.59 21.67
C SER A 7 27.14 17.19 21.30
N THR A 8 28.14 16.71 22.00
CA THR A 8 28.81 15.43 21.75
C THR A 8 28.76 14.55 23.01
N ILE A 9 29.08 13.25 22.86
CA ILE A 9 29.19 12.34 24.01
C ILE A 9 30.24 12.81 25.02
N TYR A 10 31.24 13.58 24.59
CA TYR A 10 32.24 14.16 25.46
C TYR A 10 31.66 15.25 26.36
N ASP A 11 30.73 16.05 25.84
CA ASP A 11 30.08 17.10 26.61
C ASP A 11 29.19 16.49 27.70
N ILE A 12 28.44 15.40 27.39
CA ILE A 12 27.66 14.64 28.36
C ILE A 12 28.55 13.98 29.41
N ALA A 13 29.66 13.36 29.00
CA ALA A 13 30.62 12.74 29.89
C ALA A 13 31.23 13.77 30.88
N LYS A 14 31.55 14.95 30.39
CA LYS A 14 32.07 16.06 31.21
C LYS A 14 31.03 16.55 32.23
N GLU A 15 29.76 16.71 31.82
CA GLU A 15 28.68 17.20 32.69
C GLU A 15 28.30 16.19 33.77
N THR A 16 28.24 14.89 33.40
CA THR A 16 27.81 13.81 34.31
C THR A 16 28.93 13.19 35.14
N GLY A 17 30.19 13.50 34.82
CA GLY A 17 31.37 12.86 35.44
C GLY A 17 31.53 11.38 35.07
N ALA A 18 30.82 10.90 34.06
CA ALA A 18 30.88 9.52 33.59
C ALA A 18 31.92 9.36 32.47
N SER A 19 32.48 8.16 32.29
CA SER A 19 33.33 7.90 31.12
C SER A 19 32.53 7.96 29.82
N THR A 20 33.12 8.31 28.68
CA THR A 20 32.49 8.28 27.37
C THR A 20 31.97 6.90 27.01
N ALA A 21 32.62 5.84 27.47
CA ALA A 21 32.18 4.47 27.32
C ALA A 21 30.85 4.22 28.09
N THR A 22 30.78 4.69 29.36
CA THR A 22 29.55 4.61 30.17
C THR A 22 28.40 5.40 29.53
N VAL A 23 28.64 6.63 29.09
CA VAL A 23 27.67 7.45 28.35
C VAL A 23 27.17 6.71 27.11
N SER A 24 28.10 6.15 26.33
CA SER A 24 27.71 5.37 25.14
C SER A 24 26.86 4.15 25.46
N MET A 25 27.17 3.41 26.53
CA MET A 25 26.37 2.23 26.97
C MET A 25 24.96 2.64 27.41
N VAL A 26 24.82 3.76 28.10
CA VAL A 26 23.53 4.29 28.54
C VAL A 26 22.69 4.76 27.37
N LEU A 27 23.25 5.58 26.49
CA LEU A 27 22.57 6.11 25.29
C LEU A 27 22.15 5.01 24.31
N ASN A 28 22.79 3.84 24.35
CA ASN A 28 22.45 2.68 23.54
C ASN A 28 21.46 1.70 24.24
N GLY A 29 20.97 2.04 25.44
CA GLY A 29 20.02 1.20 26.20
C GLY A 29 20.65 -0.09 26.77
N SER A 30 21.96 -0.27 26.69
CA SER A 30 22.64 -1.51 27.14
C SER A 30 23.16 -1.43 28.59
N TRP A 31 22.81 -0.38 29.30
CA TRP A 31 23.32 -0.08 30.64
C TRP A 31 23.05 -1.18 31.66
N ALA A 32 21.86 -1.83 31.60
CA ALA A 32 21.52 -2.94 32.50
C ALA A 32 22.45 -4.16 32.31
N ARG A 33 22.77 -4.49 31.04
CA ARG A 33 23.69 -5.58 30.67
C ARG A 33 25.10 -5.35 31.24
N TYR A 34 25.52 -4.09 31.31
CA TYR A 34 26.83 -3.71 31.84
C TYR A 34 26.80 -3.32 33.33
N ARG A 35 25.68 -3.64 34.03
CA ARG A 35 25.52 -3.38 35.48
C ARG A 35 25.72 -1.93 35.87
N ILE A 36 25.44 -0.98 34.99
CA ILE A 36 25.41 0.44 35.29
C ILE A 36 24.16 0.71 36.14
N LYS A 37 24.32 1.43 37.25
CA LYS A 37 23.20 1.78 38.14
C LYS A 37 22.17 2.64 37.40
N GLU A 38 20.89 2.39 37.66
CA GLU A 38 19.77 3.11 37.07
C GLU A 38 19.86 4.63 37.32
N GLU A 39 20.27 5.05 38.52
CA GLU A 39 20.50 6.45 38.88
C GLU A 39 21.53 7.09 37.93
N THR A 40 22.60 6.38 37.63
CA THR A 40 23.66 6.87 36.73
C THR A 40 23.13 6.94 35.28
N ALA A 41 22.32 5.95 34.88
CA ALA A 41 21.73 5.94 33.56
C ALA A 41 20.74 7.12 33.38
N ASN A 42 19.85 7.34 34.34
CA ASN A 42 18.89 8.45 34.33
C ASN A 42 19.59 9.81 34.26
N ARG A 43 20.63 10.04 35.07
CA ARG A 43 21.43 11.28 35.06
C ARG A 43 22.05 11.54 33.69
N ILE A 44 22.58 10.51 33.04
CA ILE A 44 23.14 10.62 31.68
C ILE A 44 22.07 10.93 30.64
N LEU A 45 20.89 10.29 30.71
CA LEU A 45 19.78 10.54 29.80
C LEU A 45 19.22 11.96 29.97
N GLU A 46 19.11 12.46 31.19
CA GLU A 46 18.67 13.83 31.49
C GLU A 46 19.67 14.86 30.95
N SER A 47 20.97 14.68 31.19
CA SER A 47 22.00 15.55 30.64
C SER A 47 21.99 15.56 29.12
N ALA A 48 21.83 14.39 28.49
CA ALA A 48 21.72 14.28 27.04
C ALA A 48 20.53 15.08 26.48
N ARG A 49 19.35 14.98 27.15
CA ARG A 49 18.16 15.77 26.78
C ARG A 49 18.39 17.26 26.96
N ALA A 50 18.95 17.67 28.11
CA ALA A 50 19.23 19.08 28.42
C ALA A 50 20.20 19.73 27.44
N LEU A 51 21.21 18.98 27.01
CA LEU A 51 22.18 19.42 26.01
C LEU A 51 21.67 19.33 24.56
N GLY A 52 20.43 18.87 24.33
CA GLY A 52 19.89 18.65 22.99
C GLY A 52 20.69 17.61 22.19
N TYR A 53 21.35 16.66 22.88
CA TYR A 53 22.14 15.63 22.25
C TYR A 53 21.23 14.62 21.55
N ASN A 54 21.25 14.62 20.23
CA ASN A 54 20.65 13.56 19.43
C ASN A 54 21.69 12.46 19.17
N VAL A 55 21.36 11.23 19.55
CA VAL A 55 22.19 10.07 19.21
C VAL A 55 22.49 10.11 17.72
N ASN A 56 23.77 10.21 17.37
CA ASN A 56 24.15 10.19 15.97
C ASN A 56 23.88 8.78 15.40
N MET A 57 22.68 8.59 14.84
CA MET A 57 22.26 7.32 14.26
C MET A 57 23.23 6.83 13.17
N LYS A 58 23.89 7.75 12.43
CA LYS A 58 24.92 7.39 11.45
C LYS A 58 26.16 6.78 12.11
N ALA A 59 26.62 7.35 13.23
CA ALA A 59 27.76 6.81 14.00
C ALA A 59 27.39 5.48 14.69
N ARG A 60 26.15 5.35 15.16
CA ARG A 60 25.60 4.09 15.71
C ARG A 60 25.49 3.02 14.63
N GLY A 61 24.96 3.37 13.45
CA GLY A 61 24.82 2.48 12.30
C GLY A 61 26.16 1.97 11.79
N LEU A 62 27.18 2.82 11.72
CA LEU A 62 28.55 2.43 11.35
C LEU A 62 29.12 1.38 12.29
N ARG A 63 28.85 1.49 13.60
CA ARG A 63 29.36 0.54 14.61
C ARG A 63 28.56 -0.77 14.66
N LEU A 64 27.27 -0.74 14.33
CA LEU A 64 26.38 -1.90 14.35
C LEU A 64 26.23 -2.55 12.98
N SER A 65 26.83 -1.98 11.93
CA SER A 65 26.61 -2.34 10.51
C SER A 65 25.11 -2.36 10.10
N ARG A 66 24.27 -1.59 10.83
CA ARG A 66 22.84 -1.47 10.60
C ARG A 66 22.39 -0.01 10.68
N SER A 67 21.62 0.44 9.69
CA SER A 67 21.15 1.83 9.66
C SER A 67 19.93 2.06 10.56
N GLY A 68 19.12 1.03 10.77
CA GLY A 68 17.82 1.13 11.40
C GLY A 68 16.76 1.76 10.48
N LEU A 69 16.97 1.78 9.16
CA LEU A 69 16.05 2.38 8.20
C LEU A 69 15.39 1.30 7.34
N ALA A 70 14.08 1.45 7.08
CA ALA A 70 13.35 0.65 6.11
C ALA A 70 12.74 1.60 5.06
N GLY A 71 12.87 1.24 3.78
CA GLY A 71 12.35 2.04 2.67
C GLY A 71 11.06 1.47 2.08
N MET A 72 10.17 2.34 1.61
CA MET A 72 9.08 1.99 0.72
C MET A 72 8.94 3.05 -0.37
N VAL A 73 8.80 2.60 -1.62
CA VAL A 73 8.37 3.45 -2.72
C VAL A 73 6.97 3.08 -3.14
N LEU A 74 6.15 4.06 -3.50
CA LEU A 74 4.77 3.86 -3.94
C LEU A 74 4.38 4.93 -4.98
N PRO A 75 3.30 4.72 -5.77
CA PRO A 75 2.93 5.69 -6.80
C PRO A 75 2.49 7.03 -6.21
N HIS A 76 1.52 7.03 -5.31
CA HIS A 76 0.95 8.24 -4.70
C HIS A 76 0.07 7.87 -3.49
N TYR A 77 -0.16 8.83 -2.59
CA TYR A 77 -0.95 8.65 -1.37
C TYR A 77 -2.47 8.85 -1.56
N ARG A 78 -2.93 9.28 -2.75
CA ARG A 78 -4.36 9.59 -2.97
C ARG A 78 -5.24 8.35 -2.95
N ASN A 79 -4.73 7.21 -3.43
CA ASN A 79 -5.45 5.94 -3.38
C ASN A 79 -5.33 5.34 -1.99
N ARG A 80 -6.46 5.04 -1.35
CA ARG A 80 -6.52 4.44 0.00
C ARG A 80 -5.74 3.14 0.11
N PHE A 81 -5.68 2.34 -0.94
CA PHE A 81 -4.90 1.11 -0.96
C PHE A 81 -3.40 1.40 -0.71
N PHE A 82 -2.80 2.33 -1.47
CA PHE A 82 -1.39 2.70 -1.26
C PHE A 82 -1.15 3.44 0.05
N ALA A 83 -2.09 4.29 0.48
CA ALA A 83 -2.02 4.94 1.79
C ALA A 83 -2.08 3.91 2.93
N GLY A 84 -2.94 2.90 2.81
CA GLY A 84 -3.06 1.81 3.77
C GLY A 84 -1.81 0.92 3.81
N LEU A 85 -1.19 0.62 2.64
CA LEU A 85 0.10 -0.06 2.59
C LEU A 85 1.19 0.74 3.31
N ALA A 86 1.26 2.06 3.07
CA ALA A 86 2.22 2.94 3.72
C ALA A 86 2.04 2.94 5.24
N GLN A 87 0.81 3.12 5.74
CA GLN A 87 0.52 3.13 7.17
C GLN A 87 0.88 1.78 7.81
N SER A 88 0.45 0.66 7.23
CA SER A 88 0.77 -0.67 7.75
C SER A 88 2.27 -0.96 7.74
N PHE A 89 2.99 -0.51 6.68
CA PHE A 89 4.44 -0.61 6.62
C PHE A 89 5.11 0.19 7.73
N GLU A 90 4.69 1.43 7.96
CA GLU A 90 5.24 2.28 9.01
C GLU A 90 5.08 1.64 10.39
N ASP A 91 3.89 1.12 10.71
CA ASP A 91 3.60 0.50 11.99
C ASP A 91 4.42 -0.77 12.20
N GLN A 92 4.50 -1.63 11.18
CA GLN A 92 5.29 -2.85 11.27
C GLN A 92 6.81 -2.61 11.27
N ALA A 93 7.30 -1.61 10.53
CA ALA A 93 8.71 -1.22 10.60
C ALA A 93 9.09 -0.70 11.99
N ARG A 94 8.25 0.17 12.59
CA ARG A 94 8.47 0.66 13.96
C ARG A 94 8.46 -0.46 15.00
N SER A 95 7.54 -1.42 14.89
CA SER A 95 7.49 -2.58 15.80
C SER A 95 8.77 -3.44 15.74
N ARG A 96 9.47 -3.41 14.62
CA ARG A 96 10.77 -4.09 14.41
C ARG A 96 11.97 -3.21 14.74
N GLY A 97 11.74 -2.01 15.30
CA GLY A 97 12.80 -1.06 15.64
C GLY A 97 13.43 -0.36 14.44
N LEU A 98 12.77 -0.36 13.28
CA LEU A 98 13.19 0.33 12.07
C LEU A 98 12.47 1.68 11.96
N CYS A 99 13.17 2.69 11.42
CA CYS A 99 12.57 3.96 11.06
C CYS A 99 12.09 3.88 9.60
N PRO A 100 10.78 3.97 9.33
CA PRO A 100 10.25 3.89 7.97
C PRO A 100 10.51 5.18 7.20
N ILE A 101 10.83 5.03 5.91
CA ILE A 101 10.92 6.12 4.93
C ILE A 101 10.03 5.73 3.75
N VAL A 102 8.96 6.49 3.52
CA VAL A 102 8.00 6.24 2.44
C VAL A 102 8.06 7.39 1.44
N VAL A 103 8.23 7.08 0.16
CA VAL A 103 8.37 8.10 -0.91
C VAL A 103 7.41 7.80 -2.07
N GLY A 104 6.65 8.83 -2.46
CA GLY A 104 5.78 8.80 -3.65
C GLY A 104 6.56 9.12 -4.93
N THR A 105 6.40 8.31 -5.99
CA THR A 105 7.15 8.42 -7.26
C THR A 105 6.32 8.92 -8.43
N GLN A 106 5.00 9.05 -8.27
CA GLN A 106 4.05 9.42 -9.33
C GLN A 106 4.06 8.44 -10.54
N ARG A 107 4.59 7.23 -10.38
CA ARG A 107 4.83 6.24 -11.45
C ARG A 107 5.75 6.77 -12.56
N ASP A 108 6.63 7.70 -12.22
CA ASP A 108 7.68 8.20 -13.10
C ASP A 108 8.92 7.30 -12.97
N PRO A 109 9.34 6.60 -14.04
CA PRO A 109 10.45 5.65 -13.96
C PRO A 109 11.80 6.30 -13.57
N GLU A 110 12.04 7.55 -13.97
CA GLU A 110 13.27 8.27 -13.61
C GLU A 110 13.28 8.62 -12.13
N VAL A 111 12.12 9.07 -11.61
CA VAL A 111 11.94 9.34 -10.18
C VAL A 111 12.05 8.03 -9.37
N GLU A 112 11.48 6.92 -9.86
CA GLU A 112 11.58 5.62 -9.20
C GLU A 112 13.04 5.19 -9.00
N VAL A 113 13.87 5.26 -10.04
CA VAL A 113 15.30 4.95 -9.98
C VAL A 113 16.03 5.88 -9.02
N SER A 114 15.87 7.20 -9.18
CA SER A 114 16.55 8.21 -8.36
C SER A 114 16.22 8.08 -6.87
N VAL A 115 14.95 7.81 -6.54
CA VAL A 115 14.51 7.59 -5.16
C VAL A 115 15.12 6.32 -4.58
N VAL A 116 15.13 5.21 -5.33
CA VAL A 116 15.73 3.96 -4.87
C VAL A 116 17.24 4.13 -4.64
N GLU A 117 17.98 4.74 -5.56
CA GLU A 117 19.39 5.06 -5.36
C GLU A 117 19.63 5.91 -4.10
N THR A 118 18.77 6.90 -3.89
CA THR A 118 18.85 7.74 -2.67
C THR A 118 18.64 6.92 -1.41
N LEU A 119 17.62 6.05 -1.35
CA LEU A 119 17.35 5.19 -0.20
C LEU A 119 18.51 4.20 0.05
N LEU A 120 19.05 3.59 -1.01
CA LEU A 120 20.22 2.72 -0.93
C LEU A 120 21.47 3.48 -0.39
N SER A 121 21.68 4.74 -0.82
CA SER A 121 22.76 5.60 -0.30
C SER A 121 22.62 5.89 1.20
N GLN A 122 21.40 5.92 1.73
CA GLN A 122 21.10 6.02 3.16
C GLN A 122 21.23 4.67 3.89
N ARG A 123 21.55 3.58 3.17
CA ARG A 123 21.74 2.23 3.69
C ARG A 123 20.46 1.67 4.34
N VAL A 124 19.31 1.82 3.69
CA VAL A 124 18.10 1.11 4.14
C VAL A 124 18.39 -0.39 4.26
N GLU A 125 17.82 -1.05 5.26
CA GLU A 125 18.02 -2.49 5.52
C GLU A 125 17.12 -3.37 4.67
N LEU A 126 16.01 -2.82 4.17
CA LEU A 126 15.08 -3.44 3.23
C LEU A 126 14.36 -2.37 2.42
N LEU A 127 13.82 -2.74 1.26
CA LEU A 127 13.04 -1.85 0.40
C LEU A 127 11.77 -2.54 -0.10
N PHE A 128 10.59 -1.95 0.15
CA PHE A 128 9.34 -2.37 -0.45
C PHE A 128 9.03 -1.51 -1.67
N ILE A 129 8.73 -2.16 -2.80
CA ILE A 129 8.49 -1.53 -4.10
C ILE A 129 7.02 -1.76 -4.46
N ALA A 130 6.15 -0.77 -4.20
CA ALA A 130 4.72 -0.89 -4.38
C ALA A 130 4.24 -0.22 -5.68
N GLY A 131 3.43 -0.94 -6.47
CA GLY A 131 2.73 -0.42 -7.64
C GLY A 131 3.62 0.04 -8.79
N VAL A 132 4.88 -0.39 -8.84
CA VAL A 132 5.82 -0.13 -9.94
C VAL A 132 5.58 -1.12 -11.07
N ARG A 133 5.35 -0.63 -12.29
CA ARG A 133 5.01 -1.49 -13.44
C ARG A 133 6.15 -2.40 -13.89
N ASN A 134 7.37 -1.91 -13.82
CA ASN A 134 8.57 -2.71 -14.12
C ASN A 134 9.55 -2.61 -12.96
N PRO A 135 9.42 -3.45 -11.92
CA PRO A 135 10.29 -3.39 -10.75
C PRO A 135 11.69 -3.98 -10.99
N THR A 136 11.92 -4.69 -12.10
CA THR A 136 13.19 -5.40 -12.37
C THR A 136 14.43 -4.52 -12.27
N PRO A 137 14.48 -3.30 -12.86
CA PRO A 137 15.64 -2.42 -12.71
C PRO A 137 15.89 -2.01 -11.25
N LEU A 138 14.82 -1.76 -10.48
CA LEU A 138 14.91 -1.37 -9.07
C LEU A 138 15.37 -2.54 -8.20
N ASN A 139 14.87 -3.75 -8.47
CA ASN A 139 15.31 -4.96 -7.78
C ASN A 139 16.81 -5.24 -8.06
N ALA A 140 17.28 -4.98 -9.28
CA ALA A 140 18.69 -5.13 -9.63
C ALA A 140 19.60 -4.14 -8.85
N LEU A 141 19.16 -2.90 -8.67
CA LEU A 141 19.87 -1.91 -7.84
C LEU A 141 19.94 -2.37 -6.37
N CYS A 142 18.83 -2.86 -5.83
CA CYS A 142 18.77 -3.39 -4.47
C CYS A 142 19.71 -4.60 -4.30
N ALA A 143 19.66 -5.55 -5.22
CA ALA A 143 20.53 -6.74 -5.19
C ALA A 143 22.02 -6.36 -5.26
N ALA A 144 22.40 -5.42 -6.13
CA ALA A 144 23.78 -4.92 -6.23
C ALA A 144 24.24 -4.24 -4.94
N ALA A 145 23.34 -3.62 -4.19
CA ALA A 145 23.59 -3.02 -2.88
C ALA A 145 23.53 -4.01 -1.70
N GLY A 146 23.16 -5.27 -1.95
CA GLY A 146 22.93 -6.27 -0.90
C GLY A 146 21.72 -5.98 -0.01
N VAL A 147 20.71 -5.27 -0.53
CA VAL A 147 19.50 -4.88 0.19
C VAL A 147 18.34 -5.73 -0.32
N PRO A 148 17.66 -6.52 0.55
CA PRO A 148 16.48 -7.26 0.15
C PRO A 148 15.36 -6.31 -0.29
N SER A 149 14.72 -6.64 -1.42
CA SER A 149 13.57 -5.88 -1.95
C SER A 149 12.37 -6.79 -2.16
N ILE A 150 11.18 -6.30 -1.85
CA ILE A 150 9.90 -7.02 -2.04
C ILE A 150 8.99 -6.17 -2.92
N ASN A 151 8.45 -6.76 -3.97
CA ASN A 151 7.46 -6.10 -4.83
C ASN A 151 6.06 -6.25 -4.22
N LEU A 152 5.27 -5.18 -4.23
CA LEU A 152 3.90 -5.14 -3.73
C LEU A 152 2.94 -4.71 -4.84
N ASP A 153 1.73 -5.29 -4.88
CA ASP A 153 0.68 -4.99 -5.85
C ASP A 153 0.97 -5.50 -7.27
N LEU A 154 2.12 -5.14 -7.81
CA LEU A 154 2.59 -5.59 -9.13
C LEU A 154 3.82 -6.48 -8.95
N PRO A 155 3.79 -7.74 -9.45
CA PRO A 155 4.91 -8.66 -9.27
C PRO A 155 6.07 -8.36 -10.21
N GLY A 156 7.25 -8.89 -9.85
CA GLY A 156 8.45 -8.89 -10.68
C GLY A 156 9.16 -10.24 -10.58
N GLU A 157 10.00 -10.54 -11.57
CA GLU A 157 10.73 -11.81 -11.66
C GLU A 157 12.02 -11.83 -10.82
N ALA A 158 12.57 -10.65 -10.53
CA ALA A 158 13.90 -10.51 -9.92
C ALA A 158 13.89 -10.45 -8.37
N ALA A 159 12.70 -10.40 -7.73
CA ALA A 159 12.56 -10.39 -6.29
C ALA A 159 11.20 -10.97 -5.87
N PRO A 160 11.04 -11.43 -4.63
CA PRO A 160 9.76 -11.88 -4.10
C PRO A 160 8.68 -10.81 -4.25
N SER A 161 7.46 -11.27 -4.44
CA SER A 161 6.31 -10.39 -4.70
C SER A 161 5.13 -10.81 -3.86
N VAL A 162 4.45 -9.83 -3.26
CA VAL A 162 3.21 -10.03 -2.50
C VAL A 162 2.10 -9.20 -3.14
N VAL A 163 1.06 -9.86 -3.62
CA VAL A 163 -0.03 -9.25 -4.37
C VAL A 163 -1.37 -9.67 -3.81
N SER A 164 -2.42 -8.90 -4.09
CA SER A 164 -3.78 -9.35 -3.84
C SER A 164 -4.14 -10.49 -4.80
N ASP A 165 -4.97 -11.45 -4.34
CA ASP A 165 -5.58 -12.44 -5.22
C ASP A 165 -6.67 -11.77 -6.09
N ASN A 166 -6.16 -11.03 -7.10
CA ASN A 166 -6.96 -10.20 -7.99
C ASN A 166 -7.96 -11.03 -8.80
N ARG A 167 -7.54 -12.23 -9.28
CA ARG A 167 -8.39 -13.06 -10.13
C ARG A 167 -9.55 -13.67 -9.36
N HIS A 168 -9.28 -14.25 -8.21
CA HIS A 168 -10.32 -14.84 -7.37
C HIS A 168 -11.27 -13.76 -6.84
N GLY A 169 -10.74 -12.63 -6.37
CA GLY A 169 -11.55 -11.51 -5.89
C GLY A 169 -12.47 -10.95 -6.99
N ALA A 170 -11.95 -10.71 -8.18
CA ALA A 170 -12.75 -10.22 -9.31
C ALA A 170 -13.83 -11.23 -9.72
N ARG A 171 -13.51 -12.52 -9.75
CA ARG A 171 -14.52 -13.57 -10.00
C ARG A 171 -15.61 -13.57 -8.93
N ALA A 172 -15.26 -13.45 -7.66
CA ALA A 172 -16.20 -13.45 -6.55
C ALA A 172 -17.18 -12.26 -6.62
N ILE A 173 -16.67 -11.04 -6.79
CA ILE A 173 -17.52 -9.85 -6.89
C ILE A 173 -18.38 -9.87 -8.17
N THR A 174 -17.85 -10.35 -9.29
CA THR A 174 -18.61 -10.50 -10.55
C THR A 174 -19.80 -11.43 -10.37
N ASN A 175 -19.60 -12.60 -9.74
CA ASN A 175 -20.69 -13.53 -9.45
C ASN A 175 -21.76 -12.89 -8.58
N LEU A 176 -21.38 -12.20 -7.50
CA LEU A 176 -22.34 -11.53 -6.64
C LEU A 176 -23.13 -10.43 -7.36
N MET A 177 -22.49 -9.70 -8.28
CA MET A 177 -23.18 -8.70 -9.10
C MET A 177 -24.15 -9.33 -10.10
N MET A 178 -23.77 -10.46 -10.71
CA MET A 178 -24.67 -11.23 -11.59
C MET A 178 -25.91 -11.71 -10.84
N ASP A 179 -25.75 -12.25 -9.62
CA ASP A 179 -26.88 -12.66 -8.76
C ASP A 179 -27.81 -11.47 -8.45
N LYS A 180 -27.24 -10.30 -8.15
CA LYS A 180 -28.02 -9.06 -7.93
C LYS A 180 -28.77 -8.58 -9.17
N LEU A 181 -28.19 -8.74 -10.37
CA LEU A 181 -28.86 -8.42 -11.63
C LEU A 181 -30.03 -9.40 -11.89
N GLU A 182 -29.76 -10.70 -11.76
CA GLU A 182 -30.80 -11.74 -11.93
C GLU A 182 -31.98 -11.54 -10.97
N ALA A 183 -31.71 -11.22 -9.71
CA ALA A 183 -32.75 -10.90 -8.72
C ALA A 183 -33.59 -9.68 -9.09
N ARG A 184 -33.11 -8.79 -9.98
CA ARG A 184 -33.87 -7.67 -10.56
C ARG A 184 -34.49 -7.99 -11.92
N GLY A 185 -34.36 -9.22 -12.41
CA GLY A 185 -34.85 -9.65 -13.74
C GLY A 185 -33.99 -9.07 -14.89
N ILE A 186 -32.77 -8.70 -14.63
CA ILE A 186 -31.85 -8.12 -15.62
C ILE A 186 -30.84 -9.20 -16.03
N PRO A 187 -30.57 -9.37 -17.33
CA PRO A 187 -29.59 -10.34 -17.79
C PRO A 187 -28.17 -10.02 -17.25
N PRO A 188 -27.46 -11.01 -16.68
CA PRO A 188 -26.08 -10.80 -16.22
C PRO A 188 -25.11 -10.34 -17.32
N SER A 189 -25.46 -10.61 -18.61
CA SER A 189 -24.68 -10.13 -19.77
C SER A 189 -24.66 -8.61 -19.92
N GLU A 190 -25.49 -7.87 -19.20
CA GLU A 190 -25.42 -6.39 -19.11
C GLU A 190 -24.36 -5.86 -18.15
N LEU A 191 -23.61 -6.75 -17.47
CA LEU A 191 -22.51 -6.35 -16.58
C LEU A 191 -21.26 -5.98 -17.40
N VAL A 192 -20.70 -4.81 -17.11
CA VAL A 192 -19.47 -4.33 -17.72
C VAL A 192 -18.41 -4.06 -16.66
N LEU A 193 -17.13 -4.27 -17.02
CA LEU A 193 -15.97 -3.91 -16.20
C LEU A 193 -15.32 -2.66 -16.79
N LEU A 194 -15.05 -1.65 -15.96
CA LEU A 194 -14.50 -0.38 -16.38
C LEU A 194 -13.32 0.06 -15.51
N GLY A 195 -12.24 0.51 -16.17
CA GLY A 195 -11.00 0.97 -15.54
C GLY A 195 -9.83 0.02 -15.74
N GLY A 196 -8.67 0.42 -15.23
CA GLY A 196 -7.42 -0.32 -15.36
C GLY A 196 -6.69 -0.08 -16.68
N VAL A 197 -5.48 -0.59 -16.77
CA VAL A 197 -4.56 -0.43 -17.91
C VAL A 197 -4.24 -1.80 -18.49
N ALA A 198 -4.27 -1.94 -19.81
CA ALA A 198 -3.88 -3.17 -20.48
C ALA A 198 -2.41 -3.52 -20.20
N ASN A 199 -2.12 -4.81 -20.12
CA ASN A 199 -0.77 -5.33 -19.83
C ASN A 199 -0.22 -4.88 -18.47
N GLU A 200 -1.09 -4.61 -17.51
CA GLU A 200 -0.76 -4.45 -16.11
C GLU A 200 -1.33 -5.61 -15.30
N TYR A 201 -0.50 -6.28 -14.53
CA TYR A 201 -0.83 -7.53 -13.83
C TYR A 201 -2.16 -7.47 -13.06
N ALA A 202 -2.37 -6.46 -12.22
CA ALA A 202 -3.57 -6.34 -11.42
C ALA A 202 -4.83 -6.20 -12.29
N THR A 203 -4.77 -5.37 -13.35
CA THR A 203 -5.85 -5.22 -14.32
C THR A 203 -6.14 -6.53 -15.05
N ASP A 204 -5.09 -7.19 -15.56
CA ASP A 204 -5.27 -8.39 -16.39
C ASP A 204 -5.81 -9.55 -15.55
N MET A 205 -5.39 -9.68 -14.28
CA MET A 205 -5.94 -10.68 -13.36
C MET A 205 -7.40 -10.38 -12.99
N ARG A 206 -7.77 -9.12 -12.77
CA ARG A 206 -9.18 -8.74 -12.52
C ARG A 206 -10.06 -8.99 -13.74
N VAL A 207 -9.58 -8.68 -14.93
CA VAL A 207 -10.28 -9.00 -16.19
C VAL A 207 -10.40 -10.51 -16.39
N ALA A 208 -9.36 -11.28 -16.07
CA ALA A 208 -9.42 -12.74 -16.12
C ALA A 208 -10.50 -13.29 -15.18
N GLY A 209 -10.52 -12.82 -13.90
CA GLY A 209 -11.54 -13.23 -12.95
C GLY A 209 -12.97 -12.83 -13.38
N PHE A 210 -13.13 -11.66 -13.99
CA PHE A 210 -14.38 -11.23 -14.58
C PHE A 210 -14.84 -12.19 -15.70
N ARG A 211 -13.96 -12.57 -16.61
CA ARG A 211 -14.21 -13.55 -17.67
C ARG A 211 -14.55 -14.94 -17.13
N ASP A 212 -13.78 -15.41 -16.14
CA ASP A 212 -14.01 -16.69 -15.47
C ASP A 212 -15.44 -16.82 -14.92
N ALA A 213 -16.02 -15.72 -14.42
CA ALA A 213 -17.39 -15.72 -13.90
C ALA A 213 -18.43 -15.86 -15.00
N PHE A 214 -18.22 -15.24 -16.17
CA PHE A 214 -19.08 -15.40 -17.34
C PHE A 214 -19.01 -16.84 -17.88
N GLU A 215 -17.78 -17.33 -18.07
CA GLU A 215 -17.53 -18.69 -18.58
C GLU A 215 -18.18 -19.75 -17.68
N ALA A 216 -18.03 -19.62 -16.35
CA ALA A 216 -18.60 -20.56 -15.39
C ALA A 216 -20.14 -20.63 -15.42
N ARG A 217 -20.81 -19.58 -15.93
CA ARG A 217 -22.26 -19.52 -16.12
C ARG A 217 -22.71 -19.83 -17.56
N GLY A 218 -21.74 -20.15 -18.44
CA GLY A 218 -22.05 -20.38 -19.86
C GLY A 218 -22.53 -19.12 -20.58
N LEU A 219 -22.18 -17.93 -20.10
CA LEU A 219 -22.57 -16.66 -20.67
C LEU A 219 -21.50 -16.14 -21.62
N GLU A 220 -21.91 -15.63 -22.77
CA GLU A 220 -21.04 -14.96 -23.70
C GLU A 220 -20.74 -13.54 -23.22
N LEU A 221 -19.46 -13.18 -23.24
CA LEU A 221 -18.99 -11.85 -22.86
C LEU A 221 -19.00 -10.95 -24.10
N ALA A 222 -19.76 -9.86 -24.06
CA ALA A 222 -19.77 -8.89 -25.14
C ALA A 222 -18.40 -8.29 -25.37
N GLU A 223 -18.06 -7.98 -26.61
CA GLU A 223 -16.73 -7.44 -27.01
C GLU A 223 -16.41 -6.12 -26.28
N ASP A 224 -17.43 -5.29 -26.05
CA ASP A 224 -17.31 -3.99 -25.36
C ASP A 224 -17.60 -4.05 -23.85
N ALA A 225 -17.72 -5.26 -23.26
CA ALA A 225 -17.97 -5.43 -21.84
C ALA A 225 -16.77 -5.07 -20.94
N VAL A 226 -15.57 -4.97 -21.49
CA VAL A 226 -14.35 -4.60 -20.76
C VAL A 226 -13.77 -3.32 -21.34
N ASP A 227 -13.78 -2.26 -20.55
CA ASP A 227 -13.26 -0.94 -20.93
C ASP A 227 -12.06 -0.54 -20.06
N ARG A 228 -10.88 -0.59 -20.67
CA ARG A 228 -9.60 -0.28 -19.98
C ARG A 228 -9.26 1.21 -20.11
N CYS A 229 -10.07 2.08 -19.50
CA CYS A 229 -9.92 3.54 -19.56
C CYS A 229 -8.83 4.11 -18.62
N GLY A 230 -8.04 3.26 -17.95
CA GLY A 230 -6.96 3.68 -17.08
C GLY A 230 -7.35 3.80 -15.59
N TYR A 231 -6.40 4.29 -14.79
CA TYR A 231 -6.58 4.61 -13.37
C TYR A 231 -6.71 6.13 -13.18
N ASN A 232 -7.70 6.73 -13.85
CA ASN A 232 -7.97 8.17 -13.79
C ASN A 232 -9.47 8.43 -13.71
N ALA A 233 -9.92 9.20 -12.71
CA ALA A 233 -11.33 9.47 -12.50
C ALA A 233 -11.98 10.21 -13.69
N GLY A 234 -11.29 11.17 -14.30
CA GLY A 234 -11.77 11.89 -15.48
C GLY A 234 -11.98 10.96 -16.68
N ALA A 235 -10.99 10.10 -16.97
CA ALA A 235 -11.09 9.14 -18.06
C ALA A 235 -12.23 8.11 -17.83
N ALA A 236 -12.39 7.63 -16.59
CA ALA A 236 -13.50 6.74 -16.24
C ALA A 236 -14.87 7.43 -16.36
N ARG A 237 -14.98 8.69 -15.92
CA ARG A 237 -16.17 9.51 -16.09
C ARG A 237 -16.52 9.67 -17.57
N ASP A 238 -15.55 10.00 -18.41
CA ASP A 238 -15.76 10.27 -19.84
C ASP A 238 -16.14 9.00 -20.59
N ALA A 239 -15.53 7.86 -20.27
CA ALA A 239 -15.92 6.55 -20.81
C ALA A 239 -17.35 6.15 -20.42
N LEU A 240 -17.74 6.37 -19.16
CA LEU A 240 -19.10 6.14 -18.69
C LEU A 240 -20.10 7.09 -19.32
N ALA A 241 -19.75 8.39 -19.51
CA ALA A 241 -20.61 9.35 -20.16
C ALA A 241 -20.86 8.99 -21.62
N ALA A 242 -19.86 8.50 -22.36
CA ALA A 242 -20.02 7.99 -23.72
C ALA A 242 -20.97 6.78 -23.78
N ARG A 243 -20.86 5.84 -22.83
CA ARG A 243 -21.78 4.71 -22.71
C ARG A 243 -23.20 5.16 -22.39
N TYR A 244 -23.35 6.11 -21.46
CA TYR A 244 -24.65 6.69 -21.11
C TYR A 244 -25.31 7.35 -22.32
N GLN A 245 -24.57 8.13 -23.10
CA GLN A 245 -25.10 8.73 -24.33
C GLN A 245 -25.55 7.69 -25.37
N LYS A 246 -24.79 6.58 -25.51
CA LYS A 246 -25.12 5.49 -26.44
C LYS A 246 -26.36 4.71 -26.01
N LEU A 247 -26.53 4.48 -24.71
CA LEU A 247 -27.59 3.60 -24.16
C LEU A 247 -28.84 4.37 -23.69
N GLY A 248 -28.76 5.69 -23.50
CA GLY A 248 -29.78 6.50 -22.83
C GLY A 248 -29.96 6.22 -21.34
N ARG A 249 -29.11 5.38 -20.76
CA ARG A 249 -29.07 4.99 -19.33
C ARG A 249 -27.66 4.55 -18.93
N LEU A 250 -27.40 4.43 -17.65
CA LEU A 250 -26.21 3.70 -17.21
C LEU A 250 -26.31 2.20 -17.56
N PRO A 251 -25.19 1.51 -17.80
CA PRO A 251 -25.17 0.05 -17.82
C PRO A 251 -25.83 -0.51 -16.56
N ALA A 252 -26.62 -1.58 -16.70
CA ALA A 252 -27.35 -2.12 -15.56
C ALA A 252 -26.43 -2.71 -14.48
N GLY A 253 -25.28 -3.24 -14.88
CA GLY A 253 -24.22 -3.68 -14.01
C GLY A 253 -22.88 -2.99 -14.32
N LEU A 254 -22.23 -2.44 -13.30
CA LEU A 254 -20.96 -1.71 -13.40
C LEU A 254 -19.97 -2.25 -12.39
N LEU A 255 -18.96 -3.02 -12.81
CA LEU A 255 -17.81 -3.37 -11.99
C LEU A 255 -16.65 -2.36 -12.23
N MET A 256 -16.38 -1.52 -11.25
CA MET A 256 -15.27 -0.58 -11.29
C MET A 256 -13.98 -1.28 -10.89
N ASN A 257 -12.99 -1.24 -11.77
CA ASN A 257 -11.71 -1.93 -11.57
C ASN A 257 -10.88 -1.41 -10.39
N SER A 258 -11.17 -0.20 -9.92
CA SER A 258 -10.47 0.43 -8.79
C SER A 258 -11.29 1.57 -8.21
N ILE A 259 -10.92 2.00 -7.00
CA ILE A 259 -11.52 3.18 -6.37
C ILE A 259 -11.36 4.44 -7.24
N THR A 260 -10.27 4.59 -7.97
CA THR A 260 -10.04 5.73 -8.85
C THR A 260 -11.03 5.75 -10.03
N ALA A 261 -11.32 4.58 -10.61
CA ALA A 261 -12.36 4.48 -11.63
C ALA A 261 -13.76 4.73 -11.03
N PHE A 262 -13.99 4.25 -9.81
CA PHE A 262 -15.22 4.50 -9.06
C PHE A 262 -15.45 5.99 -8.76
N GLU A 263 -14.43 6.76 -8.44
CA GLU A 263 -14.53 8.22 -8.33
C GLU A 263 -15.09 8.86 -9.62
N GLY A 264 -14.71 8.34 -10.80
CA GLY A 264 -15.25 8.78 -12.09
C GLY A 264 -16.76 8.51 -12.24
N LEU A 265 -17.22 7.35 -11.76
CA LEU A 265 -18.64 7.03 -11.70
C LEU A 265 -19.38 8.02 -10.77
N VAL A 266 -18.85 8.27 -9.57
CA VAL A 266 -19.46 9.21 -8.62
C VAL A 266 -19.54 10.62 -9.21
N GLN A 267 -18.49 11.08 -9.89
CA GLN A 267 -18.50 12.38 -10.59
C GLN A 267 -19.60 12.44 -11.67
N LEU A 268 -19.77 11.38 -12.47
CA LEU A 268 -20.82 11.34 -13.48
C LEU A 268 -22.21 11.33 -12.83
N THR A 269 -22.44 10.45 -11.85
CA THR A 269 -23.77 10.29 -11.23
C THR A 269 -24.24 11.54 -10.50
N SER A 270 -23.32 12.40 -10.05
CA SER A 270 -23.66 13.70 -9.46
C SER A 270 -24.32 14.67 -10.47
N THR A 271 -24.17 14.41 -11.78
CA THR A 271 -24.74 15.24 -12.86
C THR A 271 -25.98 14.61 -13.51
N LEU A 272 -26.28 13.36 -13.16
CA LEU A 272 -27.41 12.60 -13.72
C LEU A 272 -28.63 12.63 -12.79
N PRO A 273 -29.84 12.36 -13.32
CA PRO A 273 -31.01 12.12 -12.50
C PRO A 273 -30.77 10.97 -11.50
N THR A 274 -31.23 11.14 -10.27
CA THR A 274 -31.04 10.13 -9.20
C THR A 274 -31.68 8.77 -9.56
N SER A 275 -32.74 8.75 -10.38
CA SER A 275 -33.35 7.52 -10.89
C SER A 275 -32.35 6.65 -11.64
N ASP A 276 -31.49 7.26 -12.44
CA ASP A 276 -30.58 6.56 -13.34
C ASP A 276 -29.43 5.92 -12.54
N SER A 277 -28.92 6.62 -11.52
CA SER A 277 -27.89 6.06 -10.64
C SER A 277 -28.41 4.92 -9.76
N LYS A 278 -29.67 4.99 -9.27
CA LYS A 278 -30.29 3.95 -8.44
C LYS A 278 -30.62 2.66 -9.21
N SER A 279 -30.73 2.71 -10.51
CA SER A 279 -31.06 1.54 -11.34
C SER A 279 -29.89 0.58 -11.53
N ALA A 280 -28.66 1.07 -11.46
CA ALA A 280 -27.45 0.27 -11.68
C ALA A 280 -27.08 -0.59 -10.46
N VAL A 281 -26.60 -1.82 -10.72
CA VAL A 281 -25.88 -2.65 -9.77
C VAL A 281 -24.41 -2.29 -9.86
N VAL A 282 -23.82 -1.75 -8.79
CA VAL A 282 -22.45 -1.26 -8.80
C VAL A 282 -21.57 -2.12 -7.92
N GLY A 283 -20.40 -2.49 -8.43
CA GLY A 283 -19.32 -3.12 -7.69
C GLY A 283 -18.03 -2.32 -7.84
N CYS A 284 -17.14 -2.40 -6.84
CA CYS A 284 -15.85 -1.78 -6.91
C CYS A 284 -14.78 -2.71 -6.35
N PHE A 285 -13.69 -2.89 -7.11
CA PHE A 285 -12.48 -3.51 -6.59
C PHE A 285 -11.66 -2.40 -5.91
N ASP A 286 -11.62 -2.40 -4.64
CA ASP A 286 -11.19 -1.53 -3.57
C ASP A 286 -12.37 -1.11 -2.68
N TRP A 287 -12.05 -0.63 -1.49
CA TRP A 287 -13.02 -0.26 -0.48
C TRP A 287 -12.83 1.20 -0.03
N ASP A 288 -13.95 1.90 0.13
CA ASP A 288 -13.99 3.23 0.72
C ASP A 288 -15.24 3.39 1.60
N PRO A 289 -15.11 3.77 2.88
CA PRO A 289 -16.24 3.90 3.80
C PRO A 289 -17.26 4.95 3.35
N PHE A 290 -16.89 5.91 2.52
CA PHE A 290 -17.83 6.91 2.00
C PHE A 290 -18.88 6.34 1.05
N ALA A 291 -18.69 5.11 0.53
CA ALA A 291 -19.65 4.46 -0.34
C ALA A 291 -21.04 4.30 0.30
N VAL A 292 -21.10 4.16 1.64
CA VAL A 292 -22.38 4.06 2.39
C VAL A 292 -23.26 5.32 2.29
N HIS A 293 -22.66 6.46 1.97
CA HIS A 293 -23.37 7.74 1.86
C HIS A 293 -23.86 8.04 0.44
N LEU A 294 -23.60 7.13 -0.51
CA LEU A 294 -24.06 7.30 -1.89
C LEU A 294 -25.56 6.99 -2.02
N ALA A 295 -26.18 7.59 -3.03
CA ALA A 295 -27.60 7.39 -3.30
C ALA A 295 -27.95 6.00 -3.90
N PHE A 296 -26.95 5.19 -4.21
CA PHE A 296 -27.06 3.85 -4.80
C PHE A 296 -26.21 2.83 -4.04
N ASP A 297 -26.64 1.57 -4.10
CA ASP A 297 -25.97 0.47 -3.43
C ASP A 297 -24.67 0.10 -4.16
N VAL A 298 -23.58 -0.08 -3.41
CA VAL A 298 -22.28 -0.47 -3.95
C VAL A 298 -21.76 -1.68 -3.21
N THR A 299 -21.40 -2.72 -3.95
CA THR A 299 -20.64 -3.85 -3.41
C THR A 299 -19.16 -3.56 -3.54
N MET A 300 -18.42 -3.52 -2.44
CA MET A 300 -17.00 -3.24 -2.46
C MET A 300 -16.19 -4.46 -2.04
N LEU A 301 -15.04 -4.65 -2.70
CA LEU A 301 -14.09 -5.72 -2.42
C LEU A 301 -12.80 -5.11 -1.88
N ARG A 302 -12.49 -5.41 -0.61
CA ARG A 302 -11.33 -4.86 0.10
C ARG A 302 -10.08 -5.69 -0.13
N GLN A 303 -8.96 -5.04 -0.38
CA GLN A 303 -7.62 -5.63 -0.35
C GLN A 303 -7.08 -5.58 1.09
N ASP A 304 -6.54 -6.72 1.59
CA ASP A 304 -6.02 -6.83 2.97
C ASP A 304 -4.59 -6.27 3.06
N VAL A 305 -4.50 -4.94 3.16
CA VAL A 305 -3.21 -4.23 3.20
C VAL A 305 -2.34 -4.63 4.39
N GLN A 306 -2.96 -4.95 5.54
CA GLN A 306 -2.24 -5.37 6.74
C GLN A 306 -1.57 -6.73 6.50
N LYS A 307 -2.30 -7.68 5.90
CA LYS A 307 -1.78 -8.99 5.58
C LYS A 307 -0.74 -8.93 4.47
N ILE A 308 -0.92 -8.08 3.44
CA ILE A 308 0.08 -7.85 2.39
C ILE A 308 1.41 -7.42 3.01
N ILE A 309 1.40 -6.45 3.90
CA ILE A 309 2.63 -5.97 4.57
C ILE A 309 3.21 -7.03 5.52
N ALA A 310 2.38 -7.76 6.25
CA ALA A 310 2.85 -8.85 7.12
C ALA A 310 3.57 -9.95 6.32
N GLU A 311 2.98 -10.37 5.19
CA GLU A 311 3.59 -11.34 4.28
C GLU A 311 4.88 -10.79 3.62
N ALA A 312 4.92 -9.50 3.32
CA ALA A 312 6.12 -8.86 2.77
C ALA A 312 7.29 -8.89 3.76
N PHE A 313 7.06 -8.58 5.03
CA PHE A 313 8.09 -8.72 6.07
C PHE A 313 8.49 -10.19 6.27
N THR A 314 7.53 -11.11 6.25
CA THR A 314 7.83 -12.56 6.32
C THR A 314 8.68 -13.02 5.12
N SER A 315 8.40 -12.50 3.93
CA SER A 315 9.21 -12.77 2.72
C SER A 315 10.60 -12.14 2.82
N THR A 316 10.76 -11.01 3.51
CA THR A 316 12.09 -10.45 3.80
C THR A 316 12.89 -11.35 4.72
N ASP A 317 12.27 -11.90 5.77
CA ASP A 317 12.91 -12.82 6.72
C ASP A 317 13.30 -14.17 6.07
N ASN A 318 12.63 -14.54 4.97
CA ASN A 318 12.82 -15.79 4.20
C ASN A 318 13.12 -15.49 2.72
N TYR A 319 14.00 -14.54 2.47
CA TYR A 319 14.19 -13.93 1.14
C TYR A 319 14.55 -14.94 0.03
N ASP A 320 15.33 -15.96 0.34
CA ASP A 320 15.79 -16.97 -0.61
C ASP A 320 14.85 -18.20 -0.70
N ALA A 321 13.70 -18.18 -0.01
CA ALA A 321 12.77 -19.31 -0.04
C ALA A 321 11.96 -19.33 -1.36
N PRO A 322 12.07 -20.39 -2.18
CA PRO A 322 11.46 -20.44 -3.52
C PRO A 322 9.94 -20.44 -3.51
N ASP A 323 9.31 -20.92 -2.44
CA ASP A 323 7.86 -20.93 -2.25
C ASP A 323 7.29 -19.53 -1.94
N ARG A 324 8.14 -18.54 -1.71
CA ARG A 324 7.74 -17.15 -1.42
C ARG A 324 8.00 -16.17 -2.57
N HIS A 325 8.29 -16.69 -3.75
CA HIS A 325 8.53 -15.82 -4.91
C HIS A 325 7.27 -15.03 -5.32
N LEU A 326 6.09 -15.64 -5.23
CA LEU A 326 4.80 -14.96 -5.42
C LEU A 326 3.81 -15.38 -4.33
N VAL A 327 3.48 -14.47 -3.43
CA VAL A 327 2.47 -14.66 -2.39
C VAL A 327 1.20 -13.92 -2.77
N MET A 328 0.08 -14.63 -2.88
CA MET A 328 -1.23 -14.05 -3.15
C MET A 328 -2.04 -13.94 -1.86
N VAL A 329 -2.49 -12.74 -1.55
CA VAL A 329 -3.29 -12.44 -0.35
C VAL A 329 -4.76 -12.36 -0.74
N PRO A 330 -5.65 -13.17 -0.12
CA PRO A 330 -7.08 -13.13 -0.41
C PRO A 330 -7.67 -11.75 -0.15
N THR A 331 -8.61 -11.36 -1.01
CA THR A 331 -9.46 -10.18 -0.83
C THR A 331 -10.70 -10.53 -0.02
N ARG A 332 -11.37 -9.52 0.57
CA ARG A 332 -12.58 -9.69 1.37
C ARG A 332 -13.65 -8.72 0.89
N PHE A 333 -14.93 -9.13 1.00
CA PHE A 333 -16.01 -8.15 0.87
C PHE A 333 -15.93 -7.18 2.05
N GLY A 334 -16.00 -5.89 1.75
CA GLY A 334 -16.01 -4.87 2.79
C GLY A 334 -17.37 -4.86 3.48
N ASP A 335 -17.42 -5.24 4.75
CA ASP A 335 -18.56 -4.96 5.59
C ASP A 335 -18.58 -3.46 5.90
N MET A 336 -19.72 -2.81 5.68
CA MET A 336 -19.89 -1.36 5.85
C MET A 336 -19.70 -0.91 7.32
N PHE A 337 -19.63 -1.85 8.26
CA PHE A 337 -19.57 -1.63 9.70
C PHE A 337 -18.51 -2.49 10.39
N ASP A 338 -17.39 -2.77 9.74
CA ASP A 338 -16.27 -3.43 10.42
C ASP A 338 -15.61 -2.43 11.39
N GLU A 339 -16.20 -2.31 12.60
CA GLU A 339 -15.78 -1.40 13.67
C GLU A 339 -14.40 -1.73 14.24
N ASN A 340 -13.82 -2.89 13.90
CA ASN A 340 -12.56 -3.35 14.47
C ASN A 340 -11.30 -2.64 13.95
N GLU A 341 -11.39 -1.74 12.96
CA GLU A 341 -10.25 -0.95 12.52
C GLU A 341 -10.24 0.51 13.00
N GLN A 342 -11.32 1.00 13.64
CA GLN A 342 -11.36 2.35 14.20
C GLN A 342 -10.85 2.45 15.63
N THR A 343 -10.56 1.33 16.28
CA THR A 343 -10.01 1.30 17.65
C THR A 343 -8.50 1.03 17.67
N THR A 344 -7.72 1.75 16.89
CA THR A 344 -6.31 1.98 17.19
C THR A 344 -6.11 3.43 17.61
N GLU A 345 -6.23 3.65 18.93
CA GLU A 345 -5.41 4.55 19.75
C GLU A 345 -5.26 6.00 19.27
N PHE A 346 -6.37 6.75 19.20
CA PHE A 346 -6.30 8.20 19.44
C PHE A 346 -6.66 8.59 20.89
N ASP A 347 -6.96 7.60 21.76
CA ASP A 347 -7.30 7.81 23.19
C ASP A 347 -6.29 7.08 24.11
N ARG A 348 -4.99 7.43 24.05
CA ARG A 348 -4.05 7.27 25.18
C ARG A 348 -2.97 8.33 25.19
#